data_783ddbc75c679396e0328c148ab8bad1
#
_entry.id   783ddbc75c679396e0328c148ab8bad1
#
_cell.length_a   1.000
_cell.length_b   1.000
_cell.length_c   1.000
_cell.angle_alpha   90.00
_cell.angle_beta   90.00
_cell.angle_gamma   90.00
#
_symmetry.space_group_name_H-M   'P 1'
#
loop_
_entity.id
_entity.type
_entity.pdbx_description
1 polymer ?
#
loop_
_entity_poly.entity_id
_entity_poly.type
_entity_poly.pdbx_seq_one_letter_code
_entity_poly.pdbx_strand_id
1 'polypeptide(L)'
;EVLGWLANSGRHLWLVQWIVLPLLFGAAAMLLYIVLRPILVNLPRAKTQVPHGNFKAISAIQKPEYKEIAIAVDFSEADQKTLEHALHIGGKTAKYYLIHAVETAGAWVMGSEIQDYETHADLKYLEAYQESLSTLGYQCETVIGYGPAKKAIPLLVNEKKVDLLVMGAHGHRVLKDLIF
;
A
#
# COMPACT_ATOMS: atom_id res chain seq x y z
N GLU A 1 -49.38 4.93 48.73
CA GLU A 1 -48.60 4.05 47.79
C GLU A 1 -48.58 4.60 46.35
N VAL A 2 -49.70 5.13 45.83
CA VAL A 2 -49.79 5.67 44.43
C VAL A 2 -48.87 6.89 44.22
N LEU A 3 -48.76 7.79 45.19
CA LEU A 3 -47.87 8.95 45.11
C LEU A 3 -46.39 8.58 45.13
N GLY A 4 -45.99 7.50 45.82
CA GLY A 4 -44.63 6.97 45.79
C GLY A 4 -44.23 6.40 44.40
N TRP A 5 -45.18 5.74 43.73
CA TRP A 5 -44.98 5.20 42.38
C TRP A 5 -44.82 6.31 41.33
N LEU A 6 -45.65 7.37 41.37
CA LEU A 6 -45.55 8.53 40.51
C LEU A 6 -44.24 9.31 40.67
N ALA A 7 -43.77 9.46 41.92
CA ALA A 7 -42.48 10.11 42.21
C ALA A 7 -41.29 9.29 41.71
N ASN A 8 -41.38 7.97 41.69
CA ASN A 8 -40.37 7.08 41.17
C ASN A 8 -40.35 7.08 39.62
N SER A 9 -41.53 7.17 39.01
CA SER A 9 -41.65 7.30 37.51
C SER A 9 -41.00 8.58 36.99
N GLY A 10 -41.12 9.70 37.73
CA GLY A 10 -40.48 10.96 37.34
C GLY A 10 -38.95 10.91 37.33
N ARG A 11 -38.37 10.16 38.28
CA ARG A 11 -36.91 9.96 38.32
C ARG A 11 -36.40 9.11 37.14
N HIS A 12 -37.13 8.10 36.74
CA HIS A 12 -36.79 7.27 35.61
C HIS A 12 -36.90 8.04 34.28
N LEU A 13 -37.93 8.86 34.12
CA LEU A 13 -38.08 9.73 32.95
C LEU A 13 -36.96 10.74 32.82
N TRP A 14 -36.52 11.35 33.94
CA TRP A 14 -35.38 12.26 33.94
C TRP A 14 -34.08 11.56 33.50
N LEU A 15 -33.78 10.35 34.02
CA LEU A 15 -32.64 9.55 33.63
C LEU A 15 -32.67 9.20 32.10
N VAL A 16 -33.83 8.81 31.60
CA VAL A 16 -34.00 8.50 30.17
C VAL A 16 -33.76 9.73 29.33
N GLN A 17 -34.33 10.89 29.66
CA GLN A 17 -34.20 12.10 28.87
C GLN A 17 -32.79 12.69 28.90
N TRP A 18 -32.15 12.71 30.06
CA TRP A 18 -30.90 13.43 30.23
C TRP A 18 -29.63 12.56 30.13
N ILE A 19 -29.76 11.25 30.22
CA ILE A 19 -28.62 10.33 30.14
C ILE A 19 -28.79 9.37 28.97
N VAL A 20 -29.88 8.62 28.91
CA VAL A 20 -30.02 7.55 27.91
C VAL A 20 -30.20 8.09 26.51
N LEU A 21 -31.04 9.10 26.28
CA LEU A 21 -31.25 9.69 24.96
C LEU A 21 -30.01 10.35 24.41
N PRO A 22 -29.23 11.18 25.13
CA PRO A 22 -27.98 11.73 24.62
C PRO A 22 -26.94 10.66 24.31
N LEU A 23 -26.83 9.60 25.12
CA LEU A 23 -25.95 8.48 24.86
C LEU A 23 -26.31 7.71 23.56
N LEU A 24 -27.60 7.42 23.39
CA LEU A 24 -28.09 6.78 22.16
C LEU A 24 -27.87 7.64 20.94
N PHE A 25 -28.11 8.96 21.07
CA PHE A 25 -27.87 9.91 19.95
C PHE A 25 -26.39 10.00 19.62
N GLY A 26 -25.51 10.04 20.63
CA GLY A 26 -24.06 10.02 20.44
C GLY A 26 -23.57 8.74 19.77
N ALA A 27 -24.09 7.58 20.19
CA ALA A 27 -23.77 6.29 19.57
C ALA A 27 -24.26 6.22 18.12
N ALA A 28 -25.46 6.69 17.84
CA ALA A 28 -25.99 6.74 16.47
C ALA A 28 -25.19 7.69 15.56
N ALA A 29 -24.82 8.85 16.08
CA ALA A 29 -23.97 9.81 15.35
C ALA A 29 -22.57 9.23 15.06
N MET A 30 -21.99 8.51 16.02
CA MET A 30 -20.71 7.84 15.86
C MET A 30 -20.78 6.73 14.80
N LEU A 31 -21.83 5.90 14.83
CA LEU A 31 -22.04 4.88 13.80
C LEU A 31 -22.21 5.50 12.40
N LEU A 32 -23.02 6.55 12.31
CA LEU A 32 -23.22 7.29 11.08
C LEU A 32 -21.89 7.87 10.55
N TYR A 33 -21.08 8.44 11.42
CA TYR A 33 -19.76 8.94 11.07
C TYR A 33 -18.84 7.83 10.55
N ILE A 34 -18.82 6.65 11.20
CA ILE A 34 -18.00 5.51 10.75
C ILE A 34 -18.44 5.04 9.37
N VAL A 35 -19.76 4.94 9.13
CA VAL A 35 -20.31 4.51 7.83
C VAL A 35 -20.05 5.55 6.73
N LEU A 36 -20.20 6.84 7.03
CA LEU A 36 -20.02 7.91 6.03
C LEU A 36 -18.54 8.27 5.80
N ARG A 37 -17.67 8.03 6.78
CA ARG A 37 -16.25 8.36 6.68
C ARG A 37 -15.57 7.86 5.40
N PRO A 38 -15.71 6.59 4.98
CA PRO A 38 -15.08 6.13 3.74
C PRO A 38 -15.64 6.83 2.51
N ILE A 39 -16.91 7.21 2.51
CA ILE A 39 -17.55 7.96 1.42
C ILE A 39 -17.01 9.39 1.40
N LEU A 40 -16.95 10.06 2.55
CA LEU A 40 -16.48 11.44 2.67
C LEU A 40 -14.98 11.59 2.38
N VAL A 41 -14.17 10.61 2.78
CA VAL A 41 -12.71 10.60 2.53
C VAL A 41 -12.40 10.27 1.07
N ASN A 42 -13.24 9.45 0.43
CA ASN A 42 -13.06 9.04 -0.97
C ASN A 42 -13.84 9.92 -1.96
N LEU A 43 -14.49 11.00 -1.52
CA LEU A 43 -15.01 11.98 -2.46
C LEU A 43 -13.89 12.41 -3.41
N PRO A 44 -14.09 12.30 -4.73
CA PRO A 44 -13.08 12.71 -5.69
C PRO A 44 -12.77 14.18 -5.43
N ARG A 45 -11.56 14.44 -4.92
CA ARG A 45 -11.05 15.82 -4.82
C ARG A 45 -11.16 16.40 -6.20
N ALA A 46 -11.76 17.60 -6.32
CA ALA A 46 -11.81 18.33 -7.58
C ALA A 46 -10.45 18.19 -8.25
N LYS A 47 -10.43 17.64 -9.46
CA LYS A 47 -9.21 17.49 -10.23
C LYS A 47 -8.62 18.87 -10.35
N THR A 48 -7.59 19.15 -9.57
CA THR A 48 -6.76 20.31 -9.78
C THR A 48 -6.29 20.19 -11.22
N GLN A 49 -6.75 21.11 -12.05
CA GLN A 49 -6.37 21.15 -13.46
C GLN A 49 -4.86 21.44 -13.46
N VAL A 50 -4.06 20.38 -13.59
CA VAL A 50 -2.62 20.54 -13.73
C VAL A 50 -2.42 21.24 -15.05
N PRO A 51 -1.84 22.46 -15.07
CA PRO A 51 -1.58 23.14 -16.32
C PRO A 51 -0.66 22.24 -17.16
N HIS A 52 -1.15 21.74 -18.27
CA HIS A 52 -0.30 21.03 -19.22
C HIS A 52 0.69 22.05 -19.76
N GLY A 53 2.00 21.78 -19.56
CA GLY A 53 3.03 22.61 -20.18
C GLY A 53 2.90 22.60 -21.71
N ASN A 54 3.56 23.52 -22.37
CA ASN A 54 3.55 23.60 -23.83
C ASN A 54 4.04 22.27 -24.42
N PHE A 55 3.22 21.67 -25.28
CA PHE A 55 3.58 20.48 -26.03
C PHE A 55 4.81 20.78 -26.89
N LYS A 56 5.90 19.98 -26.70
CA LYS A 56 7.04 19.98 -27.57
C LYS A 56 6.98 18.71 -28.43
N ALA A 57 7.03 18.88 -29.75
CA ALA A 57 7.12 17.75 -30.65
C ALA A 57 8.41 16.96 -30.37
N ILE A 58 8.29 15.63 -30.35
CA ILE A 58 9.44 14.74 -30.19
C ILE A 58 10.22 14.76 -31.51
N SER A 59 11.40 15.34 -31.51
CA SER A 59 12.25 15.46 -32.70
C SER A 59 13.18 14.27 -32.94
N ALA A 60 13.54 13.55 -31.86
CA ALA A 60 14.36 12.34 -31.91
C ALA A 60 14.09 11.47 -30.67
N ILE A 61 14.11 10.16 -30.87
CA ILE A 61 14.04 9.18 -29.77
C ILE A 61 15.43 8.50 -29.75
N GLN A 62 16.15 8.71 -28.65
CA GLN A 62 17.37 7.97 -28.36
C GLN A 62 17.03 6.75 -27.51
N LYS A 63 17.72 5.62 -27.74
CA LYS A 63 17.58 4.46 -26.88
C LYS A 63 18.14 4.81 -25.49
N PRO A 64 17.35 4.77 -24.44
CA PRO A 64 17.86 5.05 -23.10
C PRO A 64 18.79 3.90 -22.64
N GLU A 65 19.86 4.24 -21.96
CA GLU A 65 20.66 3.30 -21.17
C GLU A 65 20.27 3.42 -19.71
N TYR A 66 19.90 2.31 -19.09
CA TYR A 66 19.59 2.23 -17.69
C TYR A 66 20.71 1.48 -16.97
N LYS A 67 21.21 2.04 -15.86
CA LYS A 67 22.30 1.47 -15.07
C LYS A 67 21.85 0.91 -13.73
N GLU A 68 20.85 1.56 -13.13
CA GLU A 68 20.31 1.21 -11.83
C GLU A 68 18.82 0.91 -11.99
N ILE A 69 18.46 -0.38 -12.04
CA ILE A 69 17.10 -0.83 -12.34
C ILE A 69 16.49 -1.46 -11.08
N ALA A 70 15.36 -0.95 -10.62
CA ALA A 70 14.57 -1.59 -9.60
C ALA A 70 13.49 -2.49 -10.21
N ILE A 71 13.27 -3.64 -9.60
CA ILE A 71 12.21 -4.59 -9.94
C ILE A 71 11.38 -4.81 -8.67
N ALA A 72 10.14 -4.34 -8.69
CA ALA A 72 9.22 -4.60 -7.58
C ALA A 72 8.60 -5.99 -7.77
N VAL A 73 8.75 -6.83 -6.74
CA VAL A 73 8.28 -8.21 -6.73
C VAL A 73 7.28 -8.44 -5.58
N ASP A 74 6.30 -9.28 -5.82
CA ASP A 74 5.26 -9.66 -4.86
C ASP A 74 5.10 -11.20 -4.73
N PHE A 75 6.08 -11.94 -5.27
CA PHE A 75 6.16 -13.40 -5.31
C PHE A 75 4.99 -14.06 -6.05
N SER A 76 4.35 -13.34 -6.96
CA SER A 76 3.31 -13.87 -7.83
C SER A 76 3.87 -14.44 -9.14
N GLU A 77 3.03 -15.16 -9.88
CA GLU A 77 3.39 -15.69 -11.20
C GLU A 77 3.79 -14.60 -12.22
N ALA A 78 3.41 -13.35 -12.00
CA ALA A 78 3.76 -12.26 -12.89
C ALA A 78 5.18 -11.75 -12.69
N ASP A 79 5.80 -12.06 -11.56
CA ASP A 79 7.19 -11.68 -11.29
C ASP A 79 8.14 -12.21 -12.35
N GLN A 80 7.92 -13.45 -12.83
CA GLN A 80 8.75 -14.01 -13.87
C GLN A 80 8.80 -13.11 -15.11
N LYS A 81 7.64 -12.67 -15.61
CA LYS A 81 7.58 -11.78 -16.78
C LYS A 81 8.18 -10.41 -16.48
N THR A 82 7.97 -9.91 -15.27
CA THR A 82 8.51 -8.62 -14.82
C THR A 82 10.04 -8.66 -14.80
N LEU A 83 10.62 -9.73 -14.26
CA LEU A 83 12.06 -9.99 -14.27
C LEU A 83 12.60 -10.11 -15.70
N GLU A 84 11.99 -10.95 -16.54
CA GLU A 84 12.40 -11.13 -17.93
C GLU A 84 12.45 -9.80 -18.69
N HIS A 85 11.43 -8.95 -18.55
CA HIS A 85 11.40 -7.65 -19.20
C HIS A 85 12.48 -6.70 -18.66
N ALA A 86 12.65 -6.63 -17.36
CA ALA A 86 13.67 -5.79 -16.74
C ALA A 86 15.08 -6.19 -17.20
N LEU A 87 15.39 -7.50 -17.18
CA LEU A 87 16.67 -8.04 -17.60
C LEU A 87 16.93 -7.82 -19.11
N HIS A 88 15.89 -7.91 -19.93
CA HIS A 88 15.99 -7.60 -21.36
C HIS A 88 16.32 -6.13 -21.61
N ILE A 89 15.75 -5.22 -20.82
CA ILE A 89 15.98 -3.77 -20.97
C ILE A 89 17.39 -3.38 -20.53
N GLY A 90 17.84 -3.83 -19.35
CA GLY A 90 19.11 -3.40 -18.76
C GLY A 90 20.31 -4.25 -19.15
N GLY A 91 20.08 -5.50 -19.57
CA GLY A 91 21.16 -6.45 -19.91
C GLY A 91 22.04 -6.78 -18.70
N LYS A 92 23.28 -7.20 -18.96
CA LYS A 92 24.24 -7.62 -17.92
C LYS A 92 25.08 -6.47 -17.35
N THR A 93 24.97 -5.29 -17.93
CA THR A 93 25.74 -4.11 -17.50
C THR A 93 25.02 -3.28 -16.44
N ALA A 94 23.72 -3.45 -16.33
CA ALA A 94 22.92 -2.79 -15.28
C ALA A 94 23.03 -3.52 -13.94
N LYS A 95 22.91 -2.76 -12.86
CA LYS A 95 22.68 -3.28 -11.50
C LYS A 95 21.18 -3.33 -11.21
N TYR A 96 20.74 -4.42 -10.62
CA TYR A 96 19.35 -4.67 -10.32
C TYR A 96 19.08 -4.65 -8.85
N TYR A 97 17.97 -4.01 -8.44
CA TYR A 97 17.46 -4.02 -7.09
C TYR A 97 16.11 -4.75 -7.06
N LEU A 98 16.06 -5.91 -6.42
CA LEU A 98 14.80 -6.61 -6.15
C LEU A 98 14.16 -5.95 -4.93
N ILE A 99 13.06 -5.26 -5.14
CA ILE A 99 12.35 -4.53 -4.09
C ILE A 99 11.08 -5.28 -3.73
N HIS A 100 10.92 -5.59 -2.43
CA HIS A 100 9.68 -6.11 -1.88
C HIS A 100 9.20 -5.22 -0.74
N ALA A 101 7.89 -5.01 -0.62
CA ALA A 101 7.27 -4.24 0.45
C ALA A 101 6.45 -5.15 1.36
N VAL A 102 6.86 -5.27 2.62
CA VAL A 102 6.14 -6.05 3.65
C VAL A 102 4.99 -5.21 4.20
N GLU A 103 3.76 -5.61 3.90
CA GLU A 103 2.54 -4.86 4.25
C GLU A 103 1.81 -5.39 5.49
N THR A 104 2.46 -6.15 6.37
CA THR A 104 1.83 -6.65 7.60
C THR A 104 1.51 -5.51 8.57
N ALA A 105 0.50 -5.72 9.41
CA ALA A 105 0.14 -4.74 10.45
C ALA A 105 1.31 -4.45 11.40
N GLY A 106 2.14 -5.46 11.68
CA GLY A 106 3.36 -5.31 12.47
C GLY A 106 4.41 -4.46 11.77
N ALA A 107 4.63 -4.66 10.47
CA ALA A 107 5.57 -3.89 9.67
C ALA A 107 5.21 -2.39 9.61
N TRP A 108 3.93 -2.06 9.73
CA TRP A 108 3.47 -0.66 9.78
C TRP A 108 3.83 0.06 11.08
N VAL A 109 3.97 -0.68 12.17
CA VAL A 109 4.23 -0.12 13.51
C VAL A 109 5.71 -0.23 13.88
N MET A 110 6.32 -1.38 13.62
CA MET A 110 7.67 -1.74 14.06
C MET A 110 8.74 -1.62 12.96
N GLY A 111 8.31 -1.51 11.70
CA GLY A 111 9.24 -1.39 10.57
C GLY A 111 10.20 -2.58 10.50
N SER A 112 11.50 -2.29 10.41
CA SER A 112 12.56 -3.31 10.31
C SER A 112 12.79 -4.14 11.58
N GLU A 113 12.19 -3.75 12.71
CA GLU A 113 12.34 -4.51 13.98
C GLU A 113 11.41 -5.72 14.04
N ILE A 114 10.48 -5.85 13.07
CA ILE A 114 9.57 -6.98 13.03
C ILE A 114 10.30 -8.25 12.60
N GLN A 115 10.14 -9.30 13.38
CA GLN A 115 10.65 -10.65 13.11
C GLN A 115 9.48 -11.63 13.07
N ASP A 116 8.49 -11.38 12.22
CA ASP A 116 7.41 -12.31 12.01
C ASP A 116 7.76 -13.40 10.97
N TYR A 117 6.94 -14.44 10.94
CA TYR A 117 7.15 -15.57 10.03
C TYR A 117 7.07 -15.15 8.54
N GLU A 118 6.20 -14.20 8.23
CA GLU A 118 5.96 -13.71 6.88
C GLU A 118 7.19 -12.96 6.35
N THR A 119 7.74 -12.04 7.14
CA THR A 119 8.97 -11.31 6.79
C THR A 119 10.15 -12.26 6.55
N HIS A 120 10.28 -13.33 7.35
CA HIS A 120 11.33 -14.33 7.13
C HIS A 120 11.12 -15.15 5.85
N ALA A 121 9.88 -15.46 5.50
CA ALA A 121 9.56 -16.16 4.25
C ALA A 121 9.87 -15.28 3.03
N ASP A 122 9.49 -14.01 3.08
CA ASP A 122 9.74 -13.03 2.02
C ASP A 122 11.23 -12.81 1.78
N LEU A 123 12.02 -12.74 2.85
CA LEU A 123 13.49 -12.66 2.75
C LEU A 123 14.07 -13.86 2.00
N LYS A 124 13.64 -15.08 2.33
CA LYS A 124 14.10 -16.30 1.64
C LYS A 124 13.74 -16.30 0.16
N TYR A 125 12.55 -15.83 -0.21
CA TYR A 125 12.15 -15.73 -1.61
C TYR A 125 12.99 -14.70 -2.36
N LEU A 126 13.28 -13.55 -1.75
CA LEU A 126 14.16 -12.55 -2.33
C LEU A 126 15.59 -13.08 -2.52
N GLU A 127 16.13 -13.76 -1.52
CA GLU A 127 17.45 -14.39 -1.58
C GLU A 127 17.51 -15.43 -2.71
N ALA A 128 16.47 -16.26 -2.88
CA ALA A 128 16.38 -17.24 -3.97
C ALA A 128 16.36 -16.58 -5.35
N TYR A 129 15.63 -15.47 -5.50
CA TYR A 129 15.65 -14.70 -6.75
C TYR A 129 17.04 -14.09 -7.01
N GLN A 130 17.66 -13.50 -5.99
CA GLN A 130 19.01 -12.94 -6.10
C GLN A 130 20.03 -13.99 -6.51
N GLU A 131 20.00 -15.16 -5.86
CA GLU A 131 20.91 -16.28 -6.18
C GLU A 131 20.72 -16.75 -7.63
N SER A 132 19.47 -16.90 -8.08
CA SER A 132 19.13 -17.28 -9.44
C SER A 132 19.68 -16.29 -10.45
N LEU A 133 19.48 -14.98 -10.23
CA LEU A 133 19.96 -13.93 -11.11
C LEU A 133 21.50 -13.84 -11.11
N SER A 134 22.11 -13.98 -9.94
CA SER A 134 23.58 -13.98 -9.80
C SER A 134 24.20 -15.16 -10.55
N THR A 135 23.61 -16.34 -10.49
CA THR A 135 24.04 -17.54 -11.23
C THR A 135 23.97 -17.31 -12.75
N LEU A 136 22.97 -16.54 -13.22
CA LEU A 136 22.84 -16.13 -14.60
C LEU A 136 23.79 -14.98 -15.02
N GLY A 137 24.59 -14.48 -14.07
CA GLY A 137 25.60 -13.44 -14.29
C GLY A 137 25.07 -12.01 -14.26
N TYR A 138 23.94 -11.76 -13.57
CA TYR A 138 23.40 -10.43 -13.32
C TYR A 138 23.85 -9.89 -11.95
N GLN A 139 24.16 -8.59 -11.88
CA GLN A 139 24.45 -7.93 -10.60
C GLN A 139 23.13 -7.59 -9.93
N CYS A 140 22.82 -8.24 -8.81
CA CYS A 140 21.54 -8.09 -8.13
C CYS A 140 21.70 -7.88 -6.62
N GLU A 141 20.92 -6.95 -6.07
CA GLU A 141 20.82 -6.66 -4.64
C GLU A 141 19.35 -6.73 -4.21
N THR A 142 19.08 -7.29 -3.05
CA THR A 142 17.73 -7.33 -2.46
C THR A 142 17.50 -6.15 -1.54
N VAL A 143 16.30 -5.57 -1.59
CA VAL A 143 15.91 -4.41 -0.78
C VAL A 143 14.50 -4.62 -0.26
N ILE A 144 14.33 -4.56 1.07
CA ILE A 144 13.03 -4.66 1.71
C ILE A 144 12.54 -3.31 2.17
N GLY A 145 11.29 -3.00 1.88
CA GLY A 145 10.54 -1.89 2.44
C GLY A 145 9.49 -2.37 3.44
N TYR A 146 9.16 -1.54 4.40
CA TYR A 146 8.14 -1.83 5.39
C TYR A 146 6.98 -0.86 5.28
N GLY A 147 5.76 -1.39 5.34
CA GLY A 147 4.53 -0.61 5.20
C GLY A 147 3.96 -0.60 3.78
N PRO A 148 2.97 0.26 3.47
CA PRO A 148 2.26 0.24 2.20
C PRO A 148 3.20 0.38 1.00
N ALA A 149 3.15 -0.55 0.03
CA ALA A 149 3.99 -0.57 -1.17
C ALA A 149 4.01 0.78 -1.90
N LYS A 150 2.87 1.46 -1.97
CA LYS A 150 2.74 2.80 -2.57
C LYS A 150 3.59 3.89 -1.89
N LYS A 151 4.07 3.65 -0.67
CA LYS A 151 4.97 4.55 0.07
C LYS A 151 6.39 3.99 0.12
N ALA A 152 6.54 2.70 0.42
CA ALA A 152 7.84 2.05 0.59
C ALA A 152 8.63 2.02 -0.73
N ILE A 153 8.01 1.59 -1.83
CA ILE A 153 8.69 1.47 -3.13
C ILE A 153 9.27 2.81 -3.62
N PRO A 154 8.51 3.93 -3.67
CA PRO A 154 9.08 5.21 -4.09
C PRO A 154 10.23 5.71 -3.22
N LEU A 155 10.20 5.44 -1.92
CA LEU A 155 11.29 5.81 -1.00
C LEU A 155 12.56 5.05 -1.34
N LEU A 156 12.48 3.72 -1.53
CA LEU A 156 13.62 2.87 -1.86
C LEU A 156 14.18 3.19 -3.26
N VAL A 157 13.31 3.44 -4.24
CA VAL A 157 13.71 3.88 -5.58
C VAL A 157 14.52 5.16 -5.53
N ASN A 158 14.10 6.13 -4.72
CA ASN A 158 14.81 7.39 -4.55
C ASN A 158 16.12 7.22 -3.78
N GLU A 159 16.14 6.41 -2.72
CA GLU A 159 17.33 6.10 -1.92
C GLU A 159 18.42 5.44 -2.77
N LYS A 160 18.06 4.45 -3.57
CA LYS A 160 18.97 3.73 -4.46
C LYS A 160 19.28 4.47 -5.76
N LYS A 161 18.70 5.65 -5.99
CA LYS A 161 18.87 6.48 -7.20
C LYS A 161 18.61 5.70 -8.48
N VAL A 162 17.51 4.96 -8.50
CA VAL A 162 17.12 4.08 -9.59
C VAL A 162 16.73 4.87 -10.83
N ASP A 163 17.24 4.46 -11.99
CA ASP A 163 16.93 5.06 -13.30
C ASP A 163 15.61 4.53 -13.87
N LEU A 164 15.27 3.27 -13.58
CA LEU A 164 14.09 2.60 -14.10
C LEU A 164 13.47 1.70 -13.01
N LEU A 165 12.18 1.89 -12.75
CA LEU A 165 11.38 0.97 -11.96
C LEU A 165 10.51 0.10 -12.87
N VAL A 166 10.67 -1.22 -12.76
CA VAL A 166 9.82 -2.21 -13.43
C VAL A 166 8.95 -2.90 -12.38
N MET A 167 7.67 -2.98 -12.63
CA MET A 167 6.72 -3.62 -11.73
C MET A 167 5.59 -4.28 -12.51
N GLY A 168 5.07 -5.36 -11.98
CA GLY A 168 3.89 -6.03 -12.53
C GLY A 168 2.66 -5.13 -12.41
N ALA A 169 1.87 -5.02 -13.48
CA ALA A 169 0.56 -4.40 -13.43
C ALA A 169 -0.45 -5.42 -12.90
N HIS A 170 -0.38 -5.77 -11.62
CA HIS A 170 -1.42 -6.57 -10.99
C HIS A 170 -2.61 -5.67 -10.73
N GLY A 171 -3.65 -5.86 -11.50
CA GLY A 171 -4.96 -5.55 -11.02
C GLY A 171 -5.23 -6.46 -9.81
N HIS A 172 -4.95 -5.96 -8.59
CA HIS A 172 -5.54 -6.58 -7.43
C HIS A 172 -7.01 -6.79 -7.74
N ARG A 173 -7.46 -8.03 -7.69
CA ARG A 173 -8.87 -8.40 -7.84
C ARG A 173 -9.64 -7.93 -6.60
N VAL A 174 -9.40 -6.69 -6.16
CA VAL A 174 -10.09 -6.03 -5.04
C VAL A 174 -11.61 -6.11 -5.19
N LEU A 175 -12.10 -6.20 -6.40
CA LEU A 175 -13.52 -6.42 -6.67
C LEU A 175 -13.99 -7.84 -6.36
N LYS A 176 -13.11 -8.86 -6.44
CA LYS A 176 -13.49 -10.23 -6.07
C LYS A 176 -13.53 -10.42 -4.56
N ASP A 177 -12.59 -9.83 -3.84
CA ASP A 177 -12.50 -9.94 -2.38
C ASP A 177 -13.51 -9.05 -1.65
N LEU A 178 -14.18 -8.14 -2.36
CA LEU A 178 -15.26 -7.30 -1.82
C LEU A 178 -16.67 -7.87 -2.04
N ILE A 179 -16.83 -8.86 -2.94
CA ILE A 179 -18.15 -9.39 -3.36
C ILE A 179 -18.35 -10.84 -2.92
N PHE A 180 -17.33 -11.54 -2.50
CA PHE A 180 -17.32 -12.91 -1.98
C PHE A 180 -16.57 -12.93 -0.67
#